data_e30eb32fbeb3cc980bf18b27c2b88105
#
_entry.id   e30eb32fbeb3cc980bf18b27c2b88105
#
_cell.length_a   1.000
_cell.length_b   1.000
_cell.length_c   1.000
_cell.angle_alpha   90.00
_cell.angle_beta   90.00
_cell.angle_gamma   90.00
#
_symmetry.space_group_name_H-M   'P 1'
#
loop_
_entity.id
_entity.type
_entity.pdbx_description
1 polymer ?
#
loop_
_entity_poly.entity_id
_entity_poly.type
_entity_poly.pdbx_seq_one_letter_code
_entity_poly.pdbx_strand_id
1 'polypeptide(L)'
;MTADQGEAWIDAAIARHTRDFSTSEFLKAVRALSARYVERRGELGRRSPIDSAGKRAAFAAFFAPIHFLTARAAVHALGAHERPIRTLLDLGCGTGAVSAAWASSCPAPPAIVGVDRDGSSLAEAAWTWRQFQLSGRTRRGDFVPFLDGAAEPFLRHPSSLGIVLGWSVNELDGQRRADLLTRLSDLAARGASVLVIEPLSRAAAPWFDDWATTWIAHGGRSDLWKFEDALPPSLSALSEAAGFRRDTLGARTLWR
;
A
#
# COMPACT_ATOMS: atom_id res chain seq x y z
N MET A 1 14.72 12.08 3.21
CA MET A 1 13.64 12.64 2.33
C MET A 1 13.11 13.90 3.00
N THR A 2 12.99 14.98 2.26
CA THR A 2 12.32 16.19 2.76
C THR A 2 10.80 16.00 2.63
N ALA A 3 10.01 16.60 3.52
CA ALA A 3 8.53 16.64 3.43
C ALA A 3 8.07 17.12 2.04
N ASP A 4 8.83 17.98 1.43
CA ASP A 4 8.73 18.57 0.10
C ASP A 4 8.61 17.53 -1.05
N GLN A 5 9.40 16.42 -1.03
CA GLN A 5 9.35 15.44 -2.14
C GLN A 5 8.04 14.63 -2.17
N GLY A 6 7.47 14.35 -1.01
CA GLY A 6 6.16 13.69 -0.92
C GLY A 6 5.03 14.58 -1.42
N GLU A 7 5.04 15.85 -1.04
CA GLU A 7 4.05 16.83 -1.50
C GLU A 7 4.18 17.09 -3.01
N ALA A 8 5.39 17.26 -3.52
CA ALA A 8 5.63 17.42 -4.95
C ALA A 8 5.12 16.22 -5.78
N TRP A 9 5.29 14.99 -5.28
CA TRP A 9 4.71 13.81 -5.93
C TRP A 9 3.18 13.81 -5.89
N ILE A 10 2.58 14.20 -4.76
CA ILE A 10 1.12 14.29 -4.61
C ILE A 10 0.56 15.29 -5.62
N ASP A 11 1.14 16.48 -5.71
CA ASP A 11 0.72 17.51 -6.67
C ASP A 11 0.86 17.04 -8.11
N ALA A 12 1.97 16.38 -8.44
CA ALA A 12 2.21 15.81 -9.75
C ALA A 12 1.20 14.68 -10.10
N ALA A 13 0.84 13.83 -9.13
CA ALA A 13 -0.16 12.78 -9.30
C ALA A 13 -1.55 13.39 -9.54
N ILE A 14 -1.94 14.40 -8.76
CA ILE A 14 -3.20 15.12 -8.95
C ILE A 14 -3.23 15.75 -10.34
N ALA A 15 -2.24 16.54 -10.71
CA ALA A 15 -2.18 17.21 -12.01
C ALA A 15 -2.22 16.22 -13.18
N ARG A 16 -1.50 15.09 -13.07
CA ARG A 16 -1.42 14.04 -14.10
C ARG A 16 -2.77 13.38 -14.34
N HIS A 17 -3.48 13.04 -13.28
CA HIS A 17 -4.67 12.19 -13.36
C HIS A 17 -5.99 12.96 -13.40
N THR A 18 -5.98 14.27 -13.14
CA THR A 18 -7.17 15.12 -13.31
C THR A 18 -7.24 15.80 -14.66
N ARG A 19 -6.14 15.85 -15.42
CA ARG A 19 -6.00 16.61 -16.67
C ARG A 19 -7.11 16.35 -17.69
N ASP A 20 -7.52 15.08 -17.83
CA ASP A 20 -8.46 14.62 -18.85
C ASP A 20 -9.91 14.53 -18.32
N PHE A 21 -10.19 15.08 -17.14
CA PHE A 21 -11.49 15.06 -16.50
C PHE A 21 -11.92 16.47 -16.07
N SER A 22 -13.19 16.76 -16.18
CA SER A 22 -13.74 17.90 -15.43
C SER A 22 -13.69 17.61 -13.92
N THR A 23 -13.64 18.68 -13.12
CA THR A 23 -13.67 18.55 -11.65
C THR A 23 -14.85 17.72 -11.16
N SER A 24 -16.05 17.94 -11.76
CA SER A 24 -17.26 17.19 -11.41
C SER A 24 -17.15 15.70 -11.68
N GLU A 25 -16.62 15.31 -12.85
CA GLU A 25 -16.42 13.90 -13.23
C GLU A 25 -15.42 13.23 -12.32
N PHE A 26 -14.29 13.91 -12.03
CA PHE A 26 -13.27 13.37 -11.14
C PHE A 26 -13.82 13.16 -9.73
N LEU A 27 -14.49 14.15 -9.13
CA LEU A 27 -15.08 14.04 -7.78
C LEU A 27 -16.16 12.95 -7.71
N LYS A 28 -16.96 12.78 -8.79
CA LYS A 28 -17.92 11.68 -8.89
C LYS A 28 -17.20 10.32 -8.87
N ALA A 29 -16.08 10.19 -9.57
CA ALA A 29 -15.28 8.96 -9.57
C ALA A 29 -14.66 8.67 -8.19
N VAL A 30 -14.16 9.70 -7.48
CA VAL A 30 -13.64 9.59 -6.10
C VAL A 30 -14.72 9.07 -5.15
N ARG A 31 -15.93 9.66 -5.19
CA ARG A 31 -17.07 9.23 -4.35
C ARG A 31 -17.50 7.79 -4.68
N ALA A 32 -17.61 7.45 -5.97
CA ALA A 32 -17.99 6.10 -6.41
C ALA A 32 -16.98 5.04 -5.97
N LEU A 33 -15.68 5.36 -6.02
CA LEU A 33 -14.64 4.45 -5.55
C LEU A 33 -14.65 4.30 -4.04
N SER A 34 -14.87 5.38 -3.28
CA SER A 34 -15.01 5.34 -1.82
C SER A 34 -16.19 4.48 -1.39
N ALA A 35 -17.36 4.66 -2.01
CA ALA A 35 -18.55 3.83 -1.73
C ALA A 35 -18.27 2.35 -1.97
N ARG A 36 -17.54 2.01 -3.06
CA ARG A 36 -17.20 0.61 -3.36
C ARG A 36 -16.28 -0.02 -2.31
N TYR A 37 -15.31 0.75 -1.79
CA TYR A 37 -14.44 0.27 -0.71
C TYR A 37 -15.17 0.14 0.63
N VAL A 38 -16.25 0.87 0.84
CA VAL A 38 -17.04 0.82 2.08
C VAL A 38 -18.16 -0.22 1.99
N GLU A 39 -18.93 -0.27 0.90
CA GLU A 39 -20.21 -0.97 0.81
C GLU A 39 -20.14 -2.35 0.13
N ARG A 40 -19.19 -2.58 -0.80
CA ARG A 40 -19.17 -3.77 -1.67
C ARG A 40 -17.91 -4.62 -1.56
N ARG A 41 -17.36 -4.75 -0.39
CA ARG A 41 -16.08 -5.45 -0.16
C ARG A 41 -16.13 -6.94 -0.46
N GLY A 42 -17.26 -7.61 -0.27
CA GLY A 42 -17.44 -9.03 -0.62
C GLY A 42 -17.32 -9.35 -2.12
N GLU A 43 -17.37 -8.32 -2.98
CA GLU A 43 -17.26 -8.45 -4.43
C GLU A 43 -15.87 -8.14 -4.99
N LEU A 44 -14.93 -7.63 -4.17
CA LEU A 44 -13.59 -7.21 -4.61
C LEU A 44 -12.76 -8.35 -5.22
N GLY A 45 -13.00 -9.59 -4.81
CA GLY A 45 -12.30 -10.76 -5.35
C GLY A 45 -12.73 -11.16 -6.78
N ARG A 46 -13.86 -10.63 -7.29
CA ARG A 46 -14.41 -11.01 -8.61
C ARG A 46 -14.17 -9.97 -9.71
N ARG A 47 -14.03 -8.68 -9.38
CA ARG A 47 -13.74 -7.60 -10.35
C ARG A 47 -12.88 -6.54 -9.69
N SER A 48 -11.86 -6.07 -10.40
CA SER A 48 -11.02 -4.94 -9.95
C SER A 48 -11.89 -3.74 -9.56
N PRO A 49 -11.67 -3.11 -8.40
CA PRO A 49 -12.40 -1.92 -7.99
C PRO A 49 -12.13 -0.72 -8.92
N ILE A 50 -11.01 -0.74 -9.65
CA ILE A 50 -10.53 0.32 -10.55
C ILE A 50 -10.83 0.00 -12.03
N ASP A 51 -12.05 -0.43 -12.33
CA ASP A 51 -12.51 -0.94 -13.63
C ASP A 51 -12.80 0.13 -14.72
N SER A 52 -12.64 1.42 -14.40
CA SER A 52 -12.83 2.52 -15.36
C SER A 52 -11.69 3.54 -15.29
N ALA A 53 -11.52 4.33 -16.35
CA ALA A 53 -10.51 5.39 -16.41
C ALA A 53 -10.67 6.39 -15.24
N GLY A 54 -11.90 6.84 -14.96
CA GLY A 54 -12.18 7.74 -13.84
C GLY A 54 -11.83 7.14 -12.48
N LYS A 55 -12.14 5.86 -12.24
CA LYS A 55 -11.77 5.20 -10.98
C LYS A 55 -10.26 4.97 -10.87
N ARG A 56 -9.55 4.67 -11.96
CA ARG A 56 -8.08 4.61 -11.96
C ARG A 56 -7.48 5.98 -11.62
N ALA A 57 -7.98 7.04 -12.25
CA ALA A 57 -7.57 8.41 -11.94
C ALA A 57 -7.85 8.78 -10.48
N ALA A 58 -9.05 8.49 -9.97
CA ALA A 58 -9.41 8.72 -8.58
C ALA A 58 -8.52 7.92 -7.60
N PHE A 59 -8.17 6.69 -7.93
CA PHE A 59 -7.25 5.91 -7.10
C PHE A 59 -5.87 6.54 -7.08
N ALA A 60 -5.29 6.84 -8.24
CA ALA A 60 -3.94 7.36 -8.36
C ALA A 60 -3.77 8.78 -7.79
N ALA A 61 -4.77 9.65 -7.95
CA ALA A 61 -4.68 11.05 -7.52
C ALA A 61 -5.21 11.32 -6.10
N PHE A 62 -6.00 10.42 -5.52
CA PHE A 62 -6.60 10.63 -4.21
C PHE A 62 -6.27 9.53 -3.20
N PHE A 63 -6.53 8.26 -3.52
CA PHE A 63 -6.32 7.17 -2.55
C PHE A 63 -4.84 6.80 -2.40
N ALA A 64 -4.08 6.74 -3.48
CA ALA A 64 -2.65 6.43 -3.43
C ALA A 64 -1.84 7.46 -2.61
N PRO A 65 -2.07 8.78 -2.73
CA PRO A 65 -1.51 9.77 -1.81
C PRO A 65 -1.83 9.53 -0.34
N ILE A 66 -3.08 9.18 -0.02
CA ILE A 66 -3.49 8.86 1.36
C ILE A 66 -2.78 7.60 1.86
N HIS A 67 -2.67 6.56 1.02
CA HIS A 67 -1.94 5.33 1.34
C HIS A 67 -0.45 5.62 1.57
N PHE A 68 0.17 6.47 0.74
CA PHE A 68 1.56 6.89 0.90
C PHE A 68 1.78 7.59 2.25
N LEU A 69 0.96 8.58 2.58
CA LEU A 69 1.08 9.34 3.83
C LEU A 69 0.87 8.43 5.04
N THR A 70 -0.16 7.58 4.99
CA THR A 70 -0.46 6.62 6.08
C THR A 70 0.68 5.61 6.24
N ALA A 71 1.18 5.04 5.14
CA ALA A 71 2.28 4.08 5.18
C ALA A 71 3.57 4.73 5.68
N ARG A 72 3.88 5.97 5.26
CA ARG A 72 5.03 6.72 5.73
C ARG A 72 4.99 6.95 7.24
N ALA A 73 3.85 7.39 7.76
CA ALA A 73 3.65 7.59 9.19
C ALA A 73 3.82 6.27 9.97
N ALA A 74 3.22 5.17 9.48
CA ALA A 74 3.37 3.85 10.10
C ALA A 74 4.81 3.33 10.05
N VAL A 75 5.51 3.49 8.94
CA VAL A 75 6.92 3.10 8.78
C VAL A 75 7.81 3.81 9.78
N HIS A 76 7.60 5.11 9.99
CA HIS A 76 8.34 5.88 11.00
C HIS A 76 7.97 5.47 12.43
N ALA A 77 6.68 5.33 12.74
CA ALA A 77 6.22 4.94 14.06
C ALA A 77 6.70 3.53 14.48
N LEU A 78 6.89 2.63 13.50
CA LEU A 78 7.40 1.27 13.71
C LEU A 78 8.94 1.20 13.73
N GLY A 79 9.66 2.26 13.34
CA GLY A 79 11.10 2.20 13.09
C GLY A 79 11.48 1.31 11.89
N ALA A 80 10.53 1.01 10.99
CA ALA A 80 10.74 0.11 9.87
C ALA A 80 11.79 0.63 8.87
N HIS A 81 11.93 1.96 8.75
CA HIS A 81 12.91 2.65 7.91
C HIS A 81 14.36 2.49 8.40
N GLU A 82 14.56 2.10 9.64
CA GLU A 82 15.88 1.88 10.24
C GLU A 82 16.41 0.46 9.96
N ARG A 83 15.55 -0.44 9.45
CA ARG A 83 15.96 -1.82 9.13
C ARG A 83 16.89 -1.83 7.91
N PRO A 84 18.02 -2.57 7.96
CA PRO A 84 19.01 -2.60 6.89
C PRO A 84 18.56 -3.50 5.73
N ILE A 85 17.42 -3.20 5.11
CA ILE A 85 16.89 -3.95 3.97
C ILE A 85 17.57 -3.52 2.66
N ARG A 86 17.86 -4.50 1.79
CA ARG A 86 18.43 -4.26 0.44
C ARG A 86 17.39 -4.43 -0.66
N THR A 87 16.40 -5.27 -0.42
CA THR A 87 15.30 -5.52 -1.35
C THR A 87 13.97 -5.34 -0.61
N LEU A 88 13.03 -4.67 -1.24
CA LEU A 88 11.66 -4.52 -0.76
C LEU A 88 10.71 -5.17 -1.75
N LEU A 89 10.04 -6.25 -1.34
CA LEU A 89 8.95 -6.85 -2.10
C LEU A 89 7.64 -6.17 -1.73
N ASP A 90 6.95 -5.59 -2.72
CA ASP A 90 5.63 -4.97 -2.57
C ASP A 90 4.59 -5.90 -3.21
N LEU A 91 3.85 -6.63 -2.38
CA LEU A 91 2.93 -7.68 -2.78
C LEU A 91 1.50 -7.14 -2.91
N GLY A 92 1.02 -7.04 -4.15
CA GLY A 92 -0.18 -6.27 -4.48
C GLY A 92 0.14 -4.78 -4.51
N CYS A 93 1.20 -4.41 -5.22
CA CYS A 93 1.80 -3.07 -5.12
C CYS A 93 0.90 -1.93 -5.63
N GLY A 94 -0.15 -2.23 -6.41
CA GLY A 94 -1.00 -1.19 -6.97
C GLY A 94 -0.17 -0.12 -7.68
N THR A 95 -0.31 1.14 -7.24
CA THR A 95 0.42 2.30 -7.75
C THR A 95 1.82 2.50 -7.14
N GLY A 96 2.30 1.56 -6.33
CA GLY A 96 3.61 1.62 -5.70
C GLY A 96 3.77 2.64 -4.57
N ALA A 97 2.67 3.21 -4.10
CA ALA A 97 2.68 4.27 -3.08
C ALA A 97 3.25 3.79 -1.73
N VAL A 98 2.92 2.56 -1.32
CA VAL A 98 3.34 2.00 -0.04
C VAL A 98 4.82 1.68 -0.01
N SER A 99 5.32 1.02 -1.05
CA SER A 99 6.77 0.77 -1.17
C SER A 99 7.58 2.06 -1.37
N ALA A 100 7.03 3.06 -2.08
CA ALA A 100 7.65 4.37 -2.18
C ALA A 100 7.77 5.03 -0.80
N ALA A 101 6.72 4.97 0.03
CA ALA A 101 6.73 5.50 1.38
C ALA A 101 7.81 4.84 2.25
N TRP A 102 7.92 3.51 2.21
CA TRP A 102 8.95 2.82 2.99
C TRP A 102 10.35 3.06 2.44
N ALA A 103 10.57 2.80 1.14
CA ALA A 103 11.89 2.90 0.54
C ALA A 103 12.48 4.32 0.62
N SER A 104 11.67 5.34 0.39
CA SER A 104 12.13 6.74 0.47
C SER A 104 12.41 7.22 1.89
N SER A 105 11.88 6.53 2.91
CA SER A 105 12.17 6.81 4.32
C SER A 105 13.49 6.19 4.79
N CYS A 106 14.00 5.16 4.09
CA CYS A 106 15.25 4.51 4.47
C CYS A 106 16.48 5.40 4.20
N PRO A 107 17.49 5.41 5.08
CA PRO A 107 18.75 6.11 4.83
C PRO A 107 19.47 5.63 3.55
N ALA A 108 19.37 4.33 3.25
CA ALA A 108 19.81 3.70 2.00
C ALA A 108 18.60 3.00 1.37
N PRO A 109 17.96 3.62 0.35
CA PRO A 109 16.76 3.06 -0.25
C PRO A 109 16.98 1.66 -0.83
N PRO A 110 16.15 0.65 -0.49
CA PRO A 110 16.22 -0.68 -1.06
C PRO A 110 15.77 -0.70 -2.52
N ALA A 111 16.21 -1.71 -3.29
CA ALA A 111 15.64 -1.99 -4.59
C ALA A 111 14.23 -2.58 -4.44
N ILE A 112 13.24 -2.03 -5.16
CA ILE A 112 11.84 -2.43 -5.06
C ILE A 112 11.52 -3.48 -6.13
N VAL A 113 10.76 -4.50 -5.74
CA VAL A 113 10.12 -5.44 -6.67
C VAL A 113 8.63 -5.44 -6.35
N GLY A 114 7.84 -4.78 -7.19
CA GLY A 114 6.39 -4.73 -7.03
C GLY A 114 5.70 -5.77 -7.90
N VAL A 115 4.74 -6.46 -7.31
CA VAL A 115 3.93 -7.49 -7.98
C VAL A 115 2.47 -7.09 -7.94
N ASP A 116 1.81 -7.07 -9.11
CA ASP A 116 0.38 -6.81 -9.22
C ASP A 116 -0.20 -7.48 -10.46
N ARG A 117 -1.50 -7.76 -10.44
CA ARG A 117 -2.22 -8.34 -11.60
C ARG A 117 -2.56 -7.30 -12.67
N ASP A 118 -2.76 -6.05 -12.26
CA ASP A 118 -3.18 -4.96 -13.12
C ASP A 118 -2.00 -4.23 -13.75
N GLY A 119 -1.90 -4.30 -15.08
CA GLY A 119 -0.80 -3.67 -15.82
C GLY A 119 -0.81 -2.14 -15.78
N SER A 120 -1.98 -1.51 -15.61
CA SER A 120 -2.07 -0.05 -15.49
C SER A 120 -1.57 0.42 -14.13
N SER A 121 -1.87 -0.32 -13.08
CA SER A 121 -1.32 -0.09 -11.73
C SER A 121 0.20 -0.23 -11.72
N LEU A 122 0.74 -1.24 -12.39
CA LEU A 122 2.20 -1.43 -12.51
C LEU A 122 2.89 -0.28 -13.25
N ALA A 123 2.25 0.29 -14.27
CA ALA A 123 2.78 1.45 -14.98
C ALA A 123 2.83 2.69 -14.04
N GLU A 124 1.81 2.87 -13.22
CA GLU A 124 1.79 3.92 -12.19
C GLU A 124 2.81 3.66 -11.09
N ALA A 125 3.00 2.42 -10.64
CA ALA A 125 4.05 2.09 -9.67
C ALA A 125 5.45 2.47 -10.19
N ALA A 126 5.75 2.12 -11.44
CA ALA A 126 7.01 2.51 -12.07
C ALA A 126 7.15 4.04 -12.21
N TRP A 127 6.07 4.76 -12.47
CA TRP A 127 6.07 6.22 -12.48
C TRP A 127 6.30 6.79 -11.08
N THR A 128 5.58 6.31 -10.06
CA THR A 128 5.73 6.72 -8.67
C THR A 128 7.17 6.58 -8.20
N TRP A 129 7.78 5.42 -8.39
CA TRP A 129 9.17 5.18 -7.94
C TRP A 129 10.17 6.11 -8.64
N ARG A 130 9.97 6.44 -9.94
CA ARG A 130 10.82 7.43 -10.63
C ARG A 130 10.72 8.83 -10.02
N GLN A 131 9.53 9.26 -9.55
CA GLN A 131 9.37 10.56 -8.90
C GLN A 131 10.19 10.66 -7.60
N PHE A 132 10.36 9.53 -6.91
CA PHE A 132 11.19 9.42 -5.71
C PHE A 132 12.64 9.01 -6.00
N GLN A 133 13.04 8.90 -7.27
CA GLN A 133 14.38 8.44 -7.70
C GLN A 133 14.74 7.05 -7.12
N LEU A 134 13.74 6.20 -6.92
CA LEU A 134 13.88 4.85 -6.38
C LEU A 134 14.16 3.84 -7.49
N SER A 135 15.03 2.88 -7.21
CA SER A 135 15.25 1.71 -8.07
C SER A 135 14.10 0.72 -7.88
N GLY A 136 13.28 0.53 -8.90
CA GLY A 136 12.14 -0.37 -8.82
C GLY A 136 11.88 -1.10 -10.13
N ARG A 137 11.40 -2.35 -10.03
CA ARG A 137 10.91 -3.15 -11.16
C ARG A 137 9.56 -3.76 -10.85
N THR A 138 8.73 -3.84 -11.88
CA THR A 138 7.39 -4.39 -11.78
C THR A 138 7.34 -5.83 -12.30
N ARG A 139 6.46 -6.65 -11.73
CA ARG A 139 6.13 -8.01 -12.17
C ARG A 139 4.62 -8.14 -12.25
N ARG A 140 4.12 -8.46 -13.45
CA ARG A 140 2.70 -8.74 -13.61
C ARG A 140 2.41 -10.17 -13.19
N GLY A 141 1.49 -10.33 -12.24
CA GLY A 141 1.09 -11.65 -11.75
C GLY A 141 0.37 -11.60 -10.42
N ASP A 142 -0.04 -12.75 -9.97
CA ASP A 142 -0.56 -12.95 -8.62
C ASP A 142 0.61 -13.09 -7.64
N PHE A 143 0.56 -12.33 -6.55
CA PHE A 143 1.67 -12.26 -5.61
C PHE A 143 1.81 -13.53 -4.74
N VAL A 144 0.75 -14.33 -4.55
CA VAL A 144 0.85 -15.58 -3.77
C VAL A 144 1.69 -16.61 -4.52
N PRO A 145 1.37 -17.03 -5.76
CA PRO A 145 2.25 -17.90 -6.53
C PRO A 145 3.64 -17.30 -6.80
N PHE A 146 3.73 -15.96 -6.89
CA PHE A 146 5.04 -15.32 -7.01
C PHE A 146 5.91 -15.58 -5.79
N LEU A 147 5.35 -15.47 -4.59
CA LEU A 147 6.07 -15.69 -3.33
C LEU A 147 6.51 -17.16 -3.18
N ASP A 148 5.74 -18.10 -3.71
CA ASP A 148 6.03 -19.54 -3.64
C ASP A 148 7.07 -20.03 -4.67
N GLY A 149 7.33 -19.23 -5.72
CA GLY A 149 8.22 -19.63 -6.81
C GLY A 149 9.17 -18.53 -7.25
N ALA A 150 8.67 -17.55 -8.02
CA ALA A 150 9.53 -16.56 -8.66
C ALA A 150 10.22 -15.57 -7.68
N ALA A 151 9.80 -15.52 -6.43
CA ALA A 151 10.46 -14.76 -5.38
C ALA A 151 11.71 -15.45 -4.80
N GLU A 152 11.94 -16.73 -5.08
CA GLU A 152 13.03 -17.53 -4.50
C GLU A 152 14.40 -16.81 -4.49
N PRO A 153 14.84 -16.14 -5.57
CA PRO A 153 16.13 -15.44 -5.55
C PRO A 153 16.24 -14.35 -4.49
N PHE A 154 15.12 -13.70 -4.12
CA PHE A 154 15.07 -12.66 -3.09
C PHE A 154 14.99 -13.26 -1.67
N LEU A 155 14.45 -14.48 -1.55
CA LEU A 155 14.23 -15.15 -0.27
C LEU A 155 15.50 -15.83 0.29
N ARG A 156 16.60 -15.82 -0.45
CA ARG A 156 17.89 -16.41 -0.03
C ARG A 156 18.53 -15.67 1.15
N HIS A 157 18.27 -14.36 1.26
CA HIS A 157 18.84 -13.50 2.29
C HIS A 157 17.75 -12.78 3.08
N PRO A 158 16.94 -13.49 3.89
CA PRO A 158 15.78 -12.91 4.56
C PRO A 158 16.13 -11.70 5.45
N SER A 159 17.28 -11.72 6.11
CA SER A 159 17.72 -10.64 7.01
C SER A 159 17.96 -9.28 6.31
N SER A 160 18.02 -9.26 5.00
CA SER A 160 18.10 -8.02 4.20
C SER A 160 16.87 -7.79 3.31
N LEU A 161 15.79 -8.52 3.59
CA LEU A 161 14.55 -8.48 2.83
C LEU A 161 13.47 -7.74 3.62
N GLY A 162 12.87 -6.73 2.98
CA GLY A 162 11.59 -6.16 3.37
C GLY A 162 10.45 -6.75 2.54
N ILE A 163 9.32 -6.99 3.15
CA ILE A 163 8.09 -7.41 2.49
C ILE A 163 6.97 -6.50 2.96
N VAL A 164 6.24 -5.88 2.04
CA VAL A 164 5.09 -5.06 2.37
C VAL A 164 3.84 -5.52 1.63
N LEU A 165 2.71 -5.50 2.34
CA LEU A 165 1.37 -5.68 1.81
C LEU A 165 0.52 -4.51 2.31
N GLY A 166 0.13 -3.62 1.41
CA GLY A 166 -0.69 -2.45 1.73
C GLY A 166 -2.09 -2.58 1.11
N TRP A 167 -3.10 -2.82 1.93
CA TRP A 167 -4.52 -2.92 1.52
C TRP A 167 -4.79 -4.00 0.45
N SER A 168 -3.92 -5.01 0.31
CA SER A 168 -3.98 -6.02 -0.74
C SER A 168 -4.49 -7.39 -0.28
N VAL A 169 -4.40 -7.71 1.02
CA VAL A 169 -4.76 -9.03 1.56
C VAL A 169 -6.27 -9.30 1.48
N ASN A 170 -7.09 -8.25 1.48
CA ASN A 170 -8.55 -8.36 1.32
C ASN A 170 -9.00 -8.99 -0.01
N GLU A 171 -8.15 -8.98 -1.03
CA GLU A 171 -8.46 -9.58 -2.33
C GLU A 171 -8.34 -11.11 -2.34
N LEU A 172 -7.75 -11.70 -1.30
CA LEU A 172 -7.57 -13.14 -1.17
C LEU A 172 -8.79 -13.81 -0.53
N ASP A 173 -9.08 -15.04 -0.91
CA ASP A 173 -9.99 -15.91 -0.17
C ASP A 173 -9.36 -16.40 1.15
N GLY A 174 -10.17 -17.08 1.97
CA GLY A 174 -9.75 -17.50 3.31
C GLY A 174 -8.56 -18.46 3.31
N GLN A 175 -8.54 -19.45 2.39
CA GLN A 175 -7.45 -20.42 2.33
C GLN A 175 -6.15 -19.76 1.90
N ARG A 176 -6.18 -18.97 0.85
CA ARG A 176 -5.00 -18.23 0.35
C ARG A 176 -4.45 -17.25 1.39
N ARG A 177 -5.33 -16.64 2.19
CA ARG A 177 -4.89 -15.81 3.33
C ARG A 177 -4.15 -16.62 4.39
N ALA A 178 -4.67 -17.80 4.75
CA ALA A 178 -4.03 -18.67 5.74
C ALA A 178 -2.63 -19.14 5.27
N ASP A 179 -2.53 -19.55 4.01
CA ASP A 179 -1.26 -19.98 3.40
C ASP A 179 -0.26 -18.82 3.37
N LEU A 180 -0.71 -17.62 3.00
CA LEU A 180 0.12 -16.42 2.99
C LEU A 180 0.62 -16.06 4.40
N LEU A 181 -0.25 -16.11 5.42
CA LEU A 181 0.14 -15.84 6.81
C LEU A 181 1.25 -16.78 7.28
N THR A 182 1.10 -18.08 7.01
CA THR A 182 2.12 -19.08 7.33
C THR A 182 3.45 -18.72 6.65
N ARG A 183 3.41 -18.43 5.35
CA ARG A 183 4.61 -18.08 4.58
C ARG A 183 5.30 -16.83 5.08
N LEU A 184 4.54 -15.77 5.38
CA LEU A 184 5.07 -14.53 5.92
C LEU A 184 5.67 -14.71 7.32
N SER A 185 5.03 -15.53 8.16
CA SER A 185 5.52 -15.86 9.50
C SER A 185 6.86 -16.60 9.44
N ASP A 186 7.00 -17.57 8.53
CA ASP A 186 8.25 -18.30 8.30
C ASP A 186 9.38 -17.37 7.82
N LEU A 187 9.08 -16.46 6.88
CA LEU A 187 10.07 -15.49 6.40
C LEU A 187 10.50 -14.52 7.49
N ALA A 188 9.55 -14.05 8.29
CA ALA A 188 9.82 -13.17 9.43
C ALA A 188 10.65 -13.90 10.51
N ALA A 189 10.37 -15.18 10.77
CA ALA A 189 11.18 -16.01 11.69
C ALA A 189 12.63 -16.19 11.21
N ARG A 190 12.85 -16.15 9.89
CA ARG A 190 14.18 -16.20 9.25
C ARG A 190 14.84 -14.81 9.15
N GLY A 191 14.21 -13.76 9.69
CA GLY A 191 14.77 -12.41 9.78
C GLY A 191 14.31 -11.42 8.73
N ALA A 192 13.32 -11.75 7.87
CA ALA A 192 12.73 -10.76 6.98
C ALA A 192 11.91 -9.72 7.76
N SER A 193 11.98 -8.47 7.33
CA SER A 193 11.15 -7.39 7.87
C SER A 193 9.81 -7.40 7.12
N VAL A 194 8.73 -7.73 7.80
CA VAL A 194 7.39 -7.87 7.19
C VAL A 194 6.44 -6.83 7.76
N LEU A 195 5.81 -6.05 6.86
CA LEU A 195 4.82 -5.04 7.19
C LEU A 195 3.51 -5.29 6.43
N VAL A 196 2.43 -5.53 7.15
CA VAL A 196 1.07 -5.55 6.60
C VAL A 196 0.35 -4.30 7.08
N ILE A 197 -0.30 -3.58 6.16
CA ILE A 197 -1.07 -2.36 6.45
C ILE A 197 -2.49 -2.56 5.94
N GLU A 198 -3.47 -2.36 6.84
CA GLU A 198 -4.90 -2.54 6.52
C GLU A 198 -5.75 -1.40 7.10
N PRO A 199 -6.98 -1.21 6.62
CA PRO A 199 -7.87 -0.16 7.13
C PRO A 199 -8.14 -0.29 8.63
N LEU A 200 -8.42 0.84 9.31
CA LEU A 200 -8.90 0.85 10.69
C LEU A 200 -10.21 0.08 10.89
N SER A 201 -11.09 0.12 9.90
CA SER A 201 -12.39 -0.52 9.98
C SER A 201 -12.27 -2.03 10.06
N ARG A 202 -12.76 -2.63 11.17
CA ARG A 202 -12.84 -4.09 11.32
C ARG A 202 -13.70 -4.74 10.25
N ALA A 203 -14.78 -4.10 9.86
CA ALA A 203 -15.64 -4.58 8.76
C ALA A 203 -14.89 -4.60 7.41
N ALA A 204 -13.82 -3.82 7.28
CA ALA A 204 -13.00 -3.76 6.09
C ALA A 204 -12.04 -4.95 5.94
N ALA A 205 -11.52 -5.43 7.07
CA ALA A 205 -10.60 -6.56 7.13
C ALA A 205 -10.99 -7.42 8.34
N PRO A 206 -12.07 -8.19 8.25
CA PRO A 206 -12.58 -8.99 9.38
C PRO A 206 -11.60 -10.10 9.80
N TRP A 207 -10.75 -10.54 8.91
CA TRP A 207 -9.70 -11.54 9.14
C TRP A 207 -8.51 -11.01 9.95
N PHE A 208 -8.35 -9.70 10.08
CA PHE A 208 -7.14 -9.09 10.61
C PHE A 208 -6.88 -9.42 12.09
N ASP A 209 -7.90 -9.52 12.90
CA ASP A 209 -7.75 -9.80 14.34
C ASP A 209 -7.24 -11.25 14.57
N ASP A 210 -7.65 -12.21 13.73
CA ASP A 210 -7.13 -13.60 13.74
C ASP A 210 -5.65 -13.63 13.31
N TRP A 211 -5.31 -12.88 12.26
CA TRP A 211 -3.92 -12.73 11.82
C TRP A 211 -3.07 -12.08 12.91
N ALA A 212 -3.57 -11.04 13.58
CA ALA A 212 -2.86 -10.37 14.65
C ALA A 212 -2.55 -11.31 15.81
N THR A 213 -3.50 -12.15 16.21
CA THR A 213 -3.32 -13.15 17.26
C THR A 213 -2.19 -14.12 16.91
N THR A 214 -2.23 -14.68 15.71
CA THR A 214 -1.20 -15.60 15.22
C THR A 214 0.16 -14.90 15.09
N TRP A 215 0.18 -13.67 14.55
CA TRP A 215 1.38 -12.88 14.33
C TRP A 215 2.12 -12.56 15.63
N ILE A 216 1.37 -12.15 16.66
CA ILE A 216 1.91 -11.86 18.00
C ILE A 216 2.47 -13.13 18.64
N ALA A 217 1.77 -14.26 18.52
CA ALA A 217 2.25 -15.55 19.04
C ALA A 217 3.59 -15.98 18.43
N HIS A 218 3.90 -15.51 17.20
CA HIS A 218 5.18 -15.77 16.52
C HIS A 218 6.20 -14.63 16.75
N GLY A 219 6.01 -13.74 17.71
CA GLY A 219 6.97 -12.68 18.09
C GLY A 219 6.89 -11.41 17.27
N GLY A 220 5.84 -11.23 16.50
CA GLY A 220 5.50 -9.96 15.83
C GLY A 220 4.68 -9.04 16.73
N ARG A 221 4.32 -7.86 16.21
CA ARG A 221 3.44 -6.90 16.88
C ARG A 221 2.27 -6.50 15.98
N SER A 222 1.18 -6.09 16.61
CA SER A 222 0.01 -5.54 15.95
C SER A 222 -0.31 -4.19 16.56
N ASP A 223 -0.51 -3.18 15.72
CA ASP A 223 -0.77 -1.81 16.16
C ASP A 223 -1.99 -1.23 15.45
N LEU A 224 -2.64 -0.29 16.13
CA LEU A 224 -3.68 0.56 15.61
C LEU A 224 -3.20 2.00 15.67
N TRP A 225 -3.15 2.65 14.51
CA TRP A 225 -2.63 4.00 14.35
C TRP A 225 -3.74 4.98 14.01
N LYS A 226 -3.68 6.15 14.63
CA LYS A 226 -4.41 7.35 14.24
C LYS A 226 -3.39 8.50 14.26
N PHE A 227 -3.04 8.99 13.07
CA PHE A 227 -2.11 10.09 12.92
C PHE A 227 -2.91 11.38 12.68
N GLU A 228 -2.66 12.39 13.49
CA GLU A 228 -3.27 13.72 13.40
C GLU A 228 -2.47 14.63 12.44
N ASP A 229 -1.92 14.05 11.38
CA ASP A 229 -1.17 14.79 10.38
C ASP A 229 -2.12 15.49 9.41
N ALA A 230 -1.90 16.78 9.19
CA ALA A 230 -2.61 17.54 8.18
C ALA A 230 -2.31 16.99 6.78
N LEU A 231 -3.34 16.84 5.97
CA LEU A 231 -3.15 16.53 4.55
C LEU A 231 -2.47 17.70 3.84
N PRO A 232 -1.60 17.46 2.83
CA PRO A 232 -1.11 18.51 1.96
C PRO A 232 -2.26 19.32 1.37
N PRO A 233 -2.07 20.64 1.12
CA PRO A 233 -3.18 21.56 0.74
C PRO A 233 -3.98 21.08 -0.47
N SER A 234 -3.32 20.57 -1.52
CA SER A 234 -3.98 20.08 -2.72
C SER A 234 -4.85 18.84 -2.44
N LEU A 235 -4.38 17.93 -1.60
CA LEU A 235 -5.11 16.72 -1.23
C LEU A 235 -6.26 17.04 -0.25
N SER A 236 -6.06 17.99 0.66
CA SER A 236 -7.10 18.50 1.55
C SER A 236 -8.24 19.13 0.74
N ALA A 237 -7.93 20.01 -0.22
CA ALA A 237 -8.92 20.62 -1.10
C ALA A 237 -9.74 19.57 -1.89
N LEU A 238 -9.09 18.53 -2.41
CA LEU A 238 -9.79 17.42 -3.06
C LEU A 238 -10.68 16.63 -2.09
N SER A 239 -10.21 16.39 -0.88
CA SER A 239 -10.96 15.67 0.16
C SER A 239 -12.26 16.44 0.51
N GLU A 240 -12.16 17.74 0.76
CA GLU A 240 -13.29 18.61 1.07
C GLU A 240 -14.27 18.69 -0.11
N ALA A 241 -13.77 18.89 -1.34
CA ALA A 241 -14.60 18.93 -2.54
C ALA A 241 -15.32 17.60 -2.82
N ALA A 242 -14.72 16.48 -2.42
CA ALA A 242 -15.35 15.16 -2.48
C ALA A 242 -16.35 14.91 -1.32
N GLY A 243 -16.44 15.80 -0.34
CA GLY A 243 -17.33 15.68 0.81
C GLY A 243 -16.75 14.80 1.92
N PHE A 244 -15.44 14.56 1.92
CA PHE A 244 -14.77 13.82 2.98
C PHE A 244 -14.13 14.80 3.98
N ARG A 245 -14.44 14.62 5.26
CA ARG A 245 -13.68 15.24 6.35
C ARG A 245 -12.65 14.22 6.84
N ARG A 246 -11.40 14.42 6.47
CA ARG A 246 -10.29 13.56 6.89
C ARG A 246 -9.38 14.36 7.80
N ASP A 247 -9.64 14.26 9.08
CA ASP A 247 -8.85 14.91 10.12
C ASP A 247 -7.72 14.00 10.63
N THR A 248 -7.75 12.71 10.25
CA THR A 248 -6.78 11.71 10.66
C THR A 248 -6.46 10.73 9.55
N LEU A 249 -5.20 10.33 9.47
CA LEU A 249 -4.74 9.15 8.73
C LEU A 249 -4.74 7.95 9.68
N GLY A 250 -5.25 6.81 9.24
CA GLY A 250 -5.32 5.67 10.12
C GLY A 250 -5.18 4.32 9.46
N ALA A 251 -4.53 3.42 10.17
CA ALA A 251 -4.31 2.05 9.74
C ALA A 251 -4.18 1.08 10.93
N ARG A 252 -4.36 -0.20 10.63
CA ARG A 252 -3.90 -1.30 11.48
C ARG A 252 -2.67 -1.92 10.81
N THR A 253 -1.68 -2.30 11.59
CA THR A 253 -0.45 -2.90 11.07
C THR A 253 -0.09 -4.18 11.79
N LEU A 254 0.51 -5.11 11.04
CA LEU A 254 1.30 -6.21 11.58
C LEU A 254 2.75 -5.95 11.18
N TRP A 255 3.65 -6.05 12.14
CA TRP A 255 5.08 -5.77 11.96
C TRP A 255 5.97 -6.81 12.65
N ARG A 256 7.05 -7.15 11.97
CA ARG A 256 8.15 -7.94 12.55
C ARG A 256 9.46 -7.68 11.82
#